data_38bc630a8a367e460a546bba19b2ba66
#
_entry.id   38bc630a8a367e460a546bba19b2ba66
#
_cell.length_a   1.000
_cell.length_b   1.000
_cell.length_c   1.000
_cell.angle_alpha   90.00
_cell.angle_beta   90.00
_cell.angle_gamma   90.00
#
_symmetry.space_group_name_H-M   'P 1'
#
loop_
_entity.id
_entity.type
_entity.pdbx_description
1 polymer ?
#
loop_
_entity_poly.entity_id
_entity_poly.type
_entity_poly.pdbx_seq_one_letter_code
_entity_poly.pdbx_strand_id
1 'polypeptide(L)'
;HGKARDFRDTKLASLSVAVIINNEYDKCTKIGINDSEFVTGNAPMTKSEVRAVSISKLEIKYDDICYDIGAGTGSVSVEMALLCGKGKVYAVEKKAEAAELIKQNALKFHADNIEIICADAPNGMDGLLKADKVFIGGSSGNLYEIIEKCDCKKVVVNAITLETLSLAQESFEKLGYEYEVTQICASRGRKVGGYNMMTAQNP
;
A
#
# COMPACT_ATOMS: atom_id res chain seq x y z
N HIS A 1 1.31 14.33 36.59
CA HIS A 1 2.07 13.41 35.76
C HIS A 1 1.64 11.98 36.05
N GLY A 2 1.44 11.17 34.99
CA GLY A 2 1.07 9.77 35.09
C GLY A 2 1.04 9.13 33.71
N LYS A 3 0.74 7.83 33.63
CA LYS A 3 0.59 7.14 32.35
C LYS A 3 -0.72 7.52 31.70
N ALA A 4 -0.80 7.63 30.37
CA ALA A 4 -2.01 8.02 29.65
C ALA A 4 -3.25 7.18 30.06
N ARG A 5 -3.08 5.88 30.35
CA ARG A 5 -4.14 5.00 30.86
C ARG A 5 -4.74 5.43 32.20
N ASP A 6 -3.97 6.11 33.04
CA ASP A 6 -4.41 6.54 34.37
C ASP A 6 -5.35 7.74 34.30
N PHE A 7 -5.44 8.40 33.15
CA PHE A 7 -6.26 9.59 32.89
C PHE A 7 -7.49 9.32 32.02
N ARG A 8 -7.75 8.06 31.64
CA ARG A 8 -8.85 7.69 30.73
C ARG A 8 -10.20 8.25 31.15
N ASP A 9 -10.52 8.19 32.44
CA ASP A 9 -11.81 8.58 33.01
C ASP A 9 -11.74 9.89 33.82
N THR A 10 -10.63 10.63 33.67
CA THR A 10 -10.44 11.88 34.41
C THR A 10 -11.27 13.00 33.80
N LYS A 11 -12.16 13.61 34.60
CA LYS A 11 -12.86 14.85 34.20
C LYS A 11 -11.88 16.02 34.24
N LEU A 12 -11.56 16.54 33.07
CA LEU A 12 -10.70 17.73 32.93
C LEU A 12 -11.57 19.00 33.00
N ALA A 13 -10.99 20.10 33.50
CA ALA A 13 -11.63 21.41 33.47
C ALA A 13 -11.78 21.89 32.02
N SER A 14 -12.74 22.80 31.77
CA SER A 14 -13.07 23.29 30.42
C SER A 14 -11.89 23.95 29.66
N LEU A 15 -10.87 24.40 30.39
CA LEU A 15 -9.61 24.93 29.86
C LEU A 15 -8.46 24.00 30.33
N SER A 16 -8.26 22.91 29.65
CA SER A 16 -7.19 21.95 29.97
C SER A 16 -6.37 21.67 28.75
N VAL A 17 -5.05 21.59 28.92
CA VAL A 17 -4.10 21.11 27.91
C VAL A 17 -3.48 19.82 28.41
N ALA A 18 -3.56 18.76 27.62
CA ALA A 18 -2.88 17.50 27.88
C ALA A 18 -1.76 17.32 26.87
N VAL A 19 -0.57 16.97 27.34
CA VAL A 19 0.56 16.58 26.50
C VAL A 19 0.82 15.10 26.74
N ILE A 20 0.71 14.31 25.68
CA ILE A 20 0.99 12.88 25.69
C ILE A 20 2.34 12.67 25.01
N ILE A 21 3.29 12.10 25.75
CA ILE A 21 4.61 11.75 25.22
C ILE A 21 4.66 10.23 25.09
N ASN A 22 4.79 9.73 23.88
CA ASN A 22 5.06 8.33 23.61
C ASN A 22 6.56 8.15 23.35
N ASN A 23 7.28 7.62 24.34
CA ASN A 23 8.73 7.37 24.24
C ASN A 23 9.05 6.06 23.47
N GLU A 24 8.04 5.21 23.28
CA GLU A 24 8.18 3.91 22.58
C GLU A 24 7.71 3.97 21.13
N TYR A 25 7.47 5.17 20.61
CA TYR A 25 7.08 5.35 19.20
C TYR A 25 8.25 5.00 18.29
N ASP A 26 8.12 3.87 17.60
CA ASP A 26 9.08 3.45 16.56
C ASP A 26 8.86 4.34 15.33
N LYS A 27 9.81 5.25 15.09
CA LYS A 27 9.82 6.13 13.92
C LYS A 27 10.45 5.47 12.69
N CYS A 28 10.88 4.22 12.81
CA CYS A 28 11.55 3.53 11.73
C CYS A 28 10.54 3.16 10.64
N THR A 29 10.61 3.84 9.50
CA THR A 29 9.87 3.43 8.31
C THR A 29 10.48 2.14 7.80
N LYS A 30 9.65 1.11 7.68
CA LYS A 30 10.07 -0.20 7.17
C LYS A 30 9.60 -0.36 5.72
N ILE A 31 10.50 -0.82 4.88
CA ILE A 31 10.19 -1.31 3.54
C ILE A 31 10.42 -2.83 3.56
N GLY A 32 9.52 -3.60 2.95
CA GLY A 32 9.62 -5.05 2.95
C GLY A 32 9.21 -5.68 4.28
N ILE A 33 8.20 -5.13 4.95
CA ILE A 33 7.61 -5.71 6.16
C ILE A 33 7.24 -7.17 5.87
N ASN A 34 7.53 -8.05 6.83
CA ASN A 34 7.31 -9.47 6.65
C ASN A 34 5.82 -9.77 6.38
N ASP A 35 5.54 -10.64 5.43
CA ASP A 35 4.16 -11.01 5.06
C ASP A 35 3.35 -11.52 6.26
N SER A 36 4.00 -12.23 7.18
CA SER A 36 3.38 -12.76 8.41
C SER A 36 2.96 -11.68 9.41
N GLU A 37 3.42 -10.46 9.25
CA GLU A 37 3.02 -9.35 10.11
C GLU A 37 1.69 -8.72 9.70
N PHE A 38 1.21 -8.99 8.50
CA PHE A 38 -0.09 -8.48 8.04
C PHE A 38 -1.24 -9.40 8.44
N VAL A 39 -2.39 -8.77 8.72
CA VAL A 39 -3.67 -9.48 8.78
C VAL A 39 -4.03 -9.87 7.36
N THR A 40 -4.27 -11.15 7.14
CA THR A 40 -4.59 -11.73 5.83
C THR A 40 -5.96 -12.39 5.84
N GLY A 41 -6.52 -12.59 4.64
CA GLY A 41 -7.79 -13.29 4.42
C GLY A 41 -7.79 -13.88 3.01
N ASN A 42 -8.92 -13.81 2.33
CA ASN A 42 -9.06 -14.27 0.94
C ASN A 42 -8.59 -13.22 -0.09
N ALA A 43 -8.19 -12.04 0.37
CA ALA A 43 -7.67 -11.01 -0.52
C ALA A 43 -6.21 -11.29 -0.92
N PRO A 44 -5.81 -11.02 -2.17
CA PRO A 44 -4.42 -11.14 -2.59
C PRO A 44 -3.53 -10.16 -1.82
N MET A 45 -2.27 -10.55 -1.62
CA MET A 45 -1.26 -9.72 -0.98
C MET A 45 0.04 -9.76 -1.80
N THR A 46 0.52 -8.60 -2.18
CA THR A 46 1.84 -8.45 -2.81
C THR A 46 2.93 -8.90 -1.82
N LYS A 47 3.75 -9.88 -2.20
CA LYS A 47 4.78 -10.46 -1.34
C LYS A 47 5.89 -9.46 -1.02
N SER A 48 6.51 -9.59 0.14
CA SER A 48 7.46 -8.62 0.68
C SER A 48 8.60 -8.27 -0.28
N GLU A 49 9.12 -9.23 -1.05
CA GLU A 49 10.19 -8.99 -2.01
C GLU A 49 9.72 -8.13 -3.20
N VAL A 50 8.55 -8.45 -3.75
CA VAL A 50 7.95 -7.69 -4.85
C VAL A 50 7.51 -6.32 -4.35
N ARG A 51 6.89 -6.25 -3.17
CA ARG A 51 6.45 -5.02 -2.53
C ARG A 51 7.63 -4.06 -2.30
N ALA A 52 8.73 -4.56 -1.73
CA ALA A 52 9.92 -3.75 -1.50
C ALA A 52 10.49 -3.14 -2.78
N VAL A 53 10.54 -3.91 -3.87
CA VAL A 53 10.99 -3.38 -5.17
C VAL A 53 10.00 -2.37 -5.72
N SER A 54 8.70 -2.66 -5.68
CA SER A 54 7.65 -1.74 -6.16
C SER A 54 7.68 -0.40 -5.41
N ILE A 55 7.77 -0.44 -4.09
CA ILE A 55 7.88 0.76 -3.23
C ILE A 55 9.16 1.55 -3.55
N SER A 56 10.29 0.86 -3.73
CA SER A 56 11.55 1.51 -4.11
C SER A 56 11.44 2.23 -5.45
N LYS A 57 10.77 1.61 -6.44
CA LYS A 57 10.54 2.20 -7.77
C LYS A 57 9.60 3.40 -7.76
N LEU A 58 8.71 3.50 -6.79
CA LEU A 58 7.83 4.66 -6.61
C LEU A 58 8.58 5.93 -6.15
N GLU A 59 9.73 5.79 -5.46
CA GLU A 59 10.49 6.94 -4.96
C GLU A 59 9.64 7.90 -4.12
N ILE A 60 8.90 7.34 -3.17
CA ILE A 60 7.93 8.07 -2.35
C ILE A 60 8.64 9.09 -1.46
N LYS A 61 8.15 10.33 -1.45
CA LYS A 61 8.59 11.41 -0.58
C LYS A 61 7.65 11.57 0.61
N TYR A 62 8.12 12.28 1.63
CA TYR A 62 7.45 12.40 2.91
C TYR A 62 6.08 13.09 2.86
N ASP A 63 5.83 13.92 1.88
CA ASP A 63 4.61 14.71 1.67
C ASP A 63 3.80 14.31 0.43
N ASP A 64 4.18 13.21 -0.25
CA ASP A 64 3.50 12.74 -1.46
C ASP A 64 2.05 12.29 -1.17
N ILE A 65 1.18 12.56 -2.13
CA ILE A 65 -0.14 11.95 -2.25
C ILE A 65 0.00 10.69 -3.10
N CYS A 66 -0.33 9.56 -2.51
CA CYS A 66 -0.13 8.26 -3.12
C CYS A 66 -1.46 7.56 -3.38
N TYR A 67 -1.57 6.81 -4.47
CA TYR A 67 -2.69 5.91 -4.74
C TYR A 67 -2.21 4.46 -4.74
N ASP A 68 -2.98 3.60 -4.09
CA ASP A 68 -2.85 2.14 -4.15
C ASP A 68 -4.14 1.58 -4.77
N ILE A 69 -4.06 1.20 -6.05
CA ILE A 69 -5.21 0.72 -6.82
C ILE A 69 -5.25 -0.79 -6.83
N GLY A 70 -6.39 -1.36 -6.39
CA GLY A 70 -6.52 -2.79 -6.14
C GLY A 70 -5.74 -3.21 -4.90
N ALA A 71 -5.93 -2.47 -3.81
CA ALA A 71 -5.10 -2.51 -2.62
C ALA A 71 -5.09 -3.87 -1.87
N GLY A 72 -6.09 -4.74 -2.10
CA GLY A 72 -6.16 -6.09 -1.53
C GLY A 72 -6.10 -6.07 0.00
N THR A 73 -5.04 -6.62 0.58
CA THR A 73 -4.83 -6.59 2.05
C THR A 73 -4.35 -5.24 2.57
N GLY A 74 -4.00 -4.30 1.70
CA GLY A 74 -3.41 -3.00 2.06
C GLY A 74 -1.93 -3.06 2.46
N SER A 75 -1.23 -4.15 2.15
CA SER A 75 0.18 -4.27 2.51
C SER A 75 1.06 -3.23 1.82
N VAL A 76 0.76 -2.89 0.56
CA VAL A 76 1.42 -1.79 -0.17
C VAL A 76 0.99 -0.45 0.41
N SER A 77 -0.32 -0.24 0.63
CA SER A 77 -0.87 0.99 1.23
C SER A 77 -0.18 1.33 2.55
N VAL A 78 0.04 0.33 3.42
CA VAL A 78 0.71 0.52 4.72
C VAL A 78 2.15 0.99 4.54
N GLU A 79 2.95 0.31 3.72
CA GLU A 79 4.35 0.72 3.51
C GLU A 79 4.44 2.10 2.84
N MET A 80 3.55 2.42 1.88
CA MET A 80 3.45 3.75 1.30
C MET A 80 3.13 4.80 2.37
N ALA A 81 2.17 4.54 3.25
CA ALA A 81 1.75 5.44 4.31
C ALA A 81 2.85 5.72 5.34
N LEU A 82 3.63 4.70 5.70
CA LEU A 82 4.77 4.84 6.60
C LEU A 82 5.90 5.69 5.99
N LEU A 83 6.02 5.73 4.65
CA LEU A 83 7.00 6.55 3.94
C LEU A 83 6.51 7.99 3.76
N CYS A 84 5.27 8.20 3.32
CA CYS A 84 4.69 9.52 3.13
C CYS A 84 4.02 10.06 4.40
N GLY A 85 4.77 10.17 5.49
CA GLY A 85 4.24 10.43 6.83
C GLY A 85 3.45 11.74 7.01
N LYS A 86 3.65 12.76 6.18
CA LYS A 86 2.81 13.98 6.09
C LYS A 86 1.89 13.99 4.88
N GLY A 87 2.12 13.08 3.95
CA GLY A 87 1.28 12.90 2.79
C GLY A 87 0.05 12.05 3.11
N LYS A 88 -0.55 11.48 2.08
CA LYS A 88 -1.76 10.69 2.18
C LYS A 88 -1.74 9.52 1.22
N VAL A 89 -2.30 8.39 1.62
CA VAL A 89 -2.52 7.25 0.75
C VAL A 89 -4.01 7.05 0.54
N TYR A 90 -4.45 7.00 -0.70
CA TYR A 90 -5.78 6.55 -1.08
C TYR A 90 -5.71 5.09 -1.50
N ALA A 91 -6.26 4.21 -0.68
CA ALA A 91 -6.35 2.78 -0.95
C ALA A 91 -7.70 2.48 -1.61
N VAL A 92 -7.70 2.24 -2.92
CA VAL A 92 -8.91 1.95 -3.70
C VAL A 92 -9.06 0.44 -3.84
N GLU A 93 -10.13 -0.10 -3.28
CA GLU A 93 -10.41 -1.54 -3.30
C GLU A 93 -11.92 -1.78 -3.44
N LYS A 94 -12.33 -2.57 -4.42
CA LYS A 94 -13.76 -2.79 -4.71
C LYS A 94 -14.45 -3.78 -3.77
N LYS A 95 -13.69 -4.69 -3.16
CA LYS A 95 -14.24 -5.74 -2.28
C LYS A 95 -14.30 -5.23 -0.84
N ALA A 96 -15.49 -5.16 -0.26
CA ALA A 96 -15.68 -4.71 1.12
C ALA A 96 -14.90 -5.54 2.14
N GLU A 97 -14.78 -6.86 1.94
CA GLU A 97 -13.99 -7.74 2.80
C GLU A 97 -12.50 -7.36 2.79
N ALA A 98 -11.95 -7.01 1.62
CA ALA A 98 -10.57 -6.56 1.50
C ALA A 98 -10.38 -5.15 2.08
N ALA A 99 -11.35 -4.25 1.89
CA ALA A 99 -11.34 -2.93 2.52
C ALA A 99 -11.27 -3.01 4.06
N GLU A 100 -11.94 -4.00 4.66
CA GLU A 100 -11.84 -4.23 6.10
C GLU A 100 -10.46 -4.75 6.52
N LEU A 101 -9.79 -5.57 5.69
CA LEU A 101 -8.39 -5.98 5.94
C LEU A 101 -7.44 -4.78 5.88
N ILE A 102 -7.63 -3.88 4.91
CA ILE A 102 -6.84 -2.63 4.82
C ILE A 102 -6.97 -1.85 6.13
N LYS A 103 -8.19 -1.68 6.64
CA LYS A 103 -8.46 -0.97 7.89
C LYS A 103 -7.76 -1.62 9.09
N GLN A 104 -7.83 -2.95 9.21
CA GLN A 104 -7.17 -3.68 10.29
C GLN A 104 -5.64 -3.51 10.21
N ASN A 105 -5.07 -3.60 9.02
CA ASN A 105 -3.63 -3.40 8.82
C ASN A 105 -3.23 -1.95 9.07
N ALA A 106 -4.00 -0.96 8.61
CA ALA A 106 -3.75 0.44 8.89
C ALA A 106 -3.69 0.72 10.40
N LEU A 107 -4.66 0.21 11.16
CA LEU A 107 -4.68 0.32 12.62
C LEU A 107 -3.48 -0.38 13.27
N LYS A 108 -3.15 -1.58 12.83
CA LYS A 108 -2.05 -2.38 13.38
C LYS A 108 -0.69 -1.69 13.23
N PHE A 109 -0.46 -1.03 12.09
CA PHE A 109 0.80 -0.37 11.78
C PHE A 109 0.77 1.15 12.07
N HIS A 110 -0.29 1.67 12.69
CA HIS A 110 -0.46 3.10 12.97
C HIS A 110 -0.31 3.99 11.72
N ALA A 111 -0.84 3.49 10.59
CA ALA A 111 -0.83 4.17 9.30
C ALA A 111 -2.11 5.03 9.16
N ASP A 112 -2.22 6.07 9.99
CA ASP A 112 -3.44 6.88 10.13
C ASP A 112 -3.72 7.79 8.92
N ASN A 113 -2.75 7.92 7.99
CA ASN A 113 -2.83 8.70 6.77
C ASN A 113 -3.35 7.88 5.56
N ILE A 114 -3.92 6.70 5.78
CA ILE A 114 -4.62 5.92 4.75
C ILE A 114 -6.10 6.28 4.75
N GLU A 115 -6.60 6.70 3.59
CA GLU A 115 -8.04 6.79 3.31
C GLU A 115 -8.47 5.63 2.41
N ILE A 116 -9.47 4.88 2.86
CA ILE A 116 -9.93 3.67 2.17
C ILE A 116 -11.16 4.01 1.34
N ILE A 117 -11.07 3.76 0.04
CA ILE A 117 -12.14 3.97 -0.94
C ILE A 117 -12.65 2.60 -1.36
N CYS A 118 -13.82 2.22 -0.82
CA CYS A 118 -14.47 0.96 -1.19
C CYS A 118 -15.27 1.14 -2.48
N ALA A 119 -14.56 1.14 -3.62
CA ALA A 119 -15.13 1.32 -4.95
C ALA A 119 -14.24 0.70 -6.02
N ASP A 120 -14.78 0.51 -7.22
CA ASP A 120 -13.99 0.10 -8.38
C ASP A 120 -13.27 1.29 -9.01
N ALA A 121 -12.03 1.08 -9.45
CA ALA A 121 -11.29 2.08 -10.22
C ALA A 121 -11.65 1.96 -11.73
N PRO A 122 -11.75 3.08 -12.45
CA PRO A 122 -11.36 4.45 -12.07
C PRO A 122 -12.44 5.27 -11.35
N ASN A 123 -13.68 4.76 -11.18
CA ASN A 123 -14.81 5.52 -10.61
C ASN A 123 -14.55 5.99 -9.18
N GLY A 124 -13.95 5.14 -8.35
CA GLY A 124 -13.61 5.46 -6.96
C GLY A 124 -12.52 6.53 -6.81
N MET A 125 -11.97 7.04 -7.91
CA MET A 125 -10.92 8.06 -7.88
C MET A 125 -11.46 9.50 -8.07
N ASP A 126 -12.78 9.66 -8.21
CA ASP A 126 -13.38 10.98 -8.40
C ASP A 126 -13.27 11.84 -7.12
N GLY A 127 -12.85 13.09 -7.31
CA GLY A 127 -12.74 14.05 -6.20
C GLY A 127 -11.57 13.86 -5.25
N LEU A 128 -10.70 12.89 -5.49
CA LEU A 128 -9.48 12.71 -4.70
C LEU A 128 -8.44 13.79 -5.02
N LEU A 129 -7.51 14.03 -4.10
CA LEU A 129 -6.38 14.92 -4.36
C LEU A 129 -5.50 14.35 -5.47
N LYS A 130 -4.91 15.20 -6.31
CA LYS A 130 -4.02 14.74 -7.40
C LYS A 130 -2.88 13.89 -6.84
N ALA A 131 -2.66 12.72 -7.44
CA ALA A 131 -1.61 11.80 -7.03
C ALA A 131 -0.23 12.27 -7.49
N ASP A 132 0.77 12.11 -6.62
CA ASP A 132 2.19 12.21 -6.95
C ASP A 132 2.76 10.85 -7.37
N LYS A 133 2.28 9.79 -6.75
CA LYS A 133 2.71 8.40 -6.93
C LYS A 133 1.51 7.47 -7.03
N VAL A 134 1.56 6.53 -7.96
CA VAL A 134 0.49 5.55 -8.14
C VAL A 134 1.07 4.14 -8.21
N PHE A 135 0.56 3.26 -7.37
CA PHE A 135 0.77 1.83 -7.47
C PHE A 135 -0.52 1.16 -7.97
N ILE A 136 -0.40 0.25 -8.92
CA ILE A 136 -1.52 -0.52 -9.45
C ILE A 136 -1.23 -2.00 -9.27
N GLY A 137 -1.87 -2.62 -8.28
CA GLY A 137 -1.80 -4.06 -7.98
C GLY A 137 -2.89 -4.86 -8.68
N GLY A 138 -3.99 -4.19 -9.08
CA GLY A 138 -5.09 -4.80 -9.84
C GLY A 138 -5.99 -3.74 -10.45
N SER A 139 -6.34 -3.90 -11.73
CA SER A 139 -7.09 -2.91 -12.52
C SER A 139 -8.47 -3.39 -12.98
N SER A 140 -8.80 -4.67 -12.79
CA SER A 140 -10.05 -5.27 -13.31
C SER A 140 -10.30 -5.06 -14.81
N GLY A 141 -9.22 -4.89 -15.58
CA GLY A 141 -9.28 -4.62 -17.04
C GLY A 141 -9.28 -3.14 -17.43
N ASN A 142 -9.41 -2.21 -16.47
CA ASN A 142 -9.52 -0.77 -16.72
C ASN A 142 -8.17 -0.04 -16.60
N LEU A 143 -7.07 -0.72 -16.93
CA LEU A 143 -5.72 -0.19 -16.66
C LEU A 143 -5.45 1.12 -17.40
N TYR A 144 -5.84 1.21 -18.66
CA TYR A 144 -5.67 2.42 -19.47
C TYR A 144 -6.38 3.62 -18.83
N GLU A 145 -7.65 3.47 -18.52
CA GLU A 145 -8.50 4.53 -17.95
C GLU A 145 -7.99 4.95 -16.55
N ILE A 146 -7.46 4.01 -15.79
CA ILE A 146 -6.86 4.30 -14.48
C ILE A 146 -5.60 5.16 -14.64
N ILE A 147 -4.67 4.77 -15.52
CA ILE A 147 -3.43 5.52 -15.75
C ILE A 147 -3.72 6.90 -16.32
N GLU A 148 -4.63 7.00 -17.31
CA GLU A 148 -5.05 8.27 -17.90
C GLU A 148 -5.63 9.21 -16.83
N LYS A 149 -6.52 8.69 -15.98
CA LYS A 149 -7.17 9.49 -14.91
C LYS A 149 -6.19 9.93 -13.81
N CYS A 150 -5.18 9.14 -13.51
CA CYS A 150 -4.18 9.49 -12.51
C CYS A 150 -3.38 10.74 -12.90
N ASP A 151 -3.11 10.95 -14.19
CA ASP A 151 -2.26 12.04 -14.69
C ASP A 151 -1.01 12.25 -13.80
N CYS A 152 -0.34 11.17 -13.47
CA CYS A 152 0.73 11.11 -12.47
C CYS A 152 2.06 10.81 -13.14
N LYS A 153 3.13 11.47 -12.70
CA LYS A 153 4.48 11.30 -13.28
C LYS A 153 5.15 9.97 -12.94
N LYS A 154 4.71 9.28 -11.89
CA LYS A 154 5.34 8.05 -11.42
C LYS A 154 4.27 7.00 -11.13
N VAL A 155 4.20 6.01 -12.00
CA VAL A 155 3.26 4.90 -11.92
C VAL A 155 4.04 3.59 -11.88
N VAL A 156 3.69 2.70 -10.96
CA VAL A 156 4.22 1.33 -10.90
C VAL A 156 3.05 0.37 -11.04
N VAL A 157 3.13 -0.54 -12.00
CA VAL A 157 2.14 -1.58 -12.25
C VAL A 157 2.74 -2.94 -11.96
N ASN A 158 2.10 -3.72 -11.10
CA ASN A 158 2.44 -5.14 -10.93
C ASN A 158 1.62 -5.98 -11.89
N ALA A 159 2.28 -6.53 -12.91
CA ALA A 159 1.68 -7.43 -13.90
C ALA A 159 2.05 -8.88 -13.58
N ILE A 160 1.04 -9.71 -13.31
CA ILE A 160 1.22 -11.15 -13.03
C ILE A 160 1.06 -11.96 -14.31
N THR A 161 0.27 -11.47 -15.28
CA THR A 161 0.01 -12.14 -16.54
C THR A 161 0.64 -11.41 -17.72
N LEU A 162 0.88 -12.11 -18.81
CA LEU A 162 1.38 -11.51 -20.05
C LEU A 162 0.37 -10.53 -20.65
N GLU A 163 -0.92 -10.79 -20.48
CA GLU A 163 -1.99 -9.91 -20.94
C GLU A 163 -1.96 -8.56 -20.19
N THR A 164 -1.79 -8.62 -18.87
CA THR A 164 -1.67 -7.38 -18.05
C THR A 164 -0.39 -6.61 -18.42
N LEU A 165 0.71 -7.31 -18.69
CA LEU A 165 1.95 -6.68 -19.13
C LEU A 165 1.77 -5.99 -20.47
N SER A 166 1.17 -6.68 -21.46
CA SER A 166 0.90 -6.11 -22.79
C SER A 166 0.00 -4.88 -22.70
N LEU A 167 -1.08 -4.97 -21.90
CA LEU A 167 -1.99 -3.85 -21.68
C LEU A 167 -1.30 -2.66 -21.01
N ALA A 168 -0.40 -2.92 -20.05
CA ALA A 168 0.37 -1.85 -19.41
C ALA A 168 1.30 -1.14 -20.39
N GLN A 169 2.05 -1.90 -21.21
CA GLN A 169 2.92 -1.34 -22.23
C GLN A 169 2.14 -0.48 -23.24
N GLU A 170 1.04 -1.03 -23.81
CA GLU A 170 0.20 -0.30 -24.73
C GLU A 170 -0.40 0.98 -24.12
N SER A 171 -0.79 0.92 -22.83
CA SER A 171 -1.34 2.07 -22.12
C SER A 171 -0.29 3.16 -21.94
N PHE A 172 0.92 2.80 -21.49
CA PHE A 172 2.01 3.74 -21.31
C PHE A 172 2.42 4.38 -22.65
N GLU A 173 2.53 3.60 -23.73
CA GLU A 173 2.87 4.11 -25.06
C GLU A 173 1.81 5.10 -25.57
N LYS A 174 0.52 4.76 -25.48
CA LYS A 174 -0.58 5.62 -25.91
C LYS A 174 -0.66 6.93 -25.14
N LEU A 175 -0.30 6.91 -23.83
CA LEU A 175 -0.33 8.08 -22.96
C LEU A 175 1.01 8.85 -22.94
N GLY A 176 2.01 8.41 -23.71
CA GLY A 176 3.30 9.08 -23.85
C GLY A 176 4.23 8.94 -22.65
N TYR A 177 4.08 7.89 -21.85
CA TYR A 177 5.00 7.58 -20.75
C TYR A 177 6.24 6.85 -21.27
N GLU A 178 7.39 7.23 -20.73
CA GLU A 178 8.57 6.35 -20.77
C GLU A 178 8.42 5.27 -19.68
N TYR A 179 8.72 4.03 -20.01
CA TYR A 179 8.58 2.92 -19.06
C TYR A 179 9.75 1.93 -19.12
N GLU A 180 9.93 1.21 -18.04
CA GLU A 180 10.82 0.06 -17.95
C GLU A 180 10.04 -1.18 -17.50
N VAL A 181 10.46 -2.35 -17.94
CA VAL A 181 9.93 -3.64 -17.48
C VAL A 181 10.98 -4.35 -16.65
N THR A 182 10.64 -4.72 -15.42
CA THR A 182 11.52 -5.48 -14.52
C THR A 182 10.84 -6.78 -14.12
N GLN A 183 11.44 -7.91 -14.38
CA GLN A 183 10.97 -9.20 -13.89
C GLN A 183 11.59 -9.50 -12.53
N ILE A 184 10.75 -9.85 -11.55
CA ILE A 184 11.17 -10.23 -10.21
C ILE A 184 10.88 -11.72 -10.01
N CYS A 185 11.91 -12.50 -9.68
CA CYS A 185 11.79 -13.91 -9.32
C CYS A 185 12.28 -14.08 -7.88
N ALA A 186 11.38 -14.43 -6.97
CA ALA A 186 11.69 -14.67 -5.57
C ALA A 186 11.57 -16.17 -5.23
N SER A 187 12.51 -16.69 -4.45
CA SER A 187 12.44 -18.03 -3.88
C SER A 187 12.79 -17.98 -2.41
N ARG A 188 12.08 -18.73 -1.58
CA ARG A 188 12.36 -18.84 -0.14
C ARG A 188 12.78 -20.24 0.23
N GLY A 189 13.79 -20.34 1.11
CA GLY A 189 14.19 -21.61 1.69
C GLY A 189 13.14 -22.11 2.68
N ARG A 190 12.73 -23.35 2.57
CA ARG A 190 11.87 -24.01 3.56
C ARG A 190 12.35 -25.42 3.85
N LYS A 191 12.11 -25.88 5.07
CA LYS A 191 12.40 -27.25 5.45
C LYS A 191 11.37 -28.21 4.87
N VAL A 192 11.86 -29.21 4.12
CA VAL A 192 11.02 -30.28 3.55
C VAL A 192 11.68 -31.60 3.94
N GLY A 193 11.11 -32.32 4.91
CA GLY A 193 11.73 -33.49 5.51
C GLY A 193 13.09 -33.16 6.14
N GLY A 194 14.15 -33.81 5.69
CA GLY A 194 15.53 -33.60 6.15
C GLY A 194 16.31 -32.52 5.42
N TYR A 195 15.73 -31.85 4.42
CA TYR A 195 16.42 -30.92 3.51
C TYR A 195 15.86 -29.49 3.63
N ASN A 196 16.71 -28.52 3.32
CA ASN A 196 16.30 -27.13 3.09
C ASN A 196 16.18 -26.91 1.57
N MET A 197 14.97 -26.69 1.08
CA MET A 197 14.70 -26.52 -0.36
C MET A 197 14.32 -25.08 -0.66
N MET A 198 14.83 -24.55 -1.77
CA MET A 198 14.37 -23.29 -2.34
C MET A 198 13.07 -23.53 -3.11
N THR A 199 12.01 -22.83 -2.73
CA THR A 199 10.71 -22.89 -3.42
C THR A 199 10.37 -21.52 -3.97
N ALA A 200 9.96 -21.48 -5.24
CA ALA A 200 9.47 -20.25 -5.85
C ALA A 200 8.28 -19.69 -5.06
N GLN A 201 8.27 -18.39 -4.88
CA GLN A 201 7.10 -17.69 -4.37
C GLN A 201 6.18 -17.36 -5.54
N ASN A 202 4.91 -17.70 -5.41
CA ASN A 202 3.91 -17.17 -6.32
C ASN A 202 3.72 -15.68 -6.00
N PRO A 203 3.57 -14.84 -7.04
CA PRO A 203 3.34 -13.41 -6.87
C PRO A 203 2.08 -13.09 -6.08
#